data_99f2c2a7b1e875361c8c49c2f1477966
#
_entry.id   99f2c2a7b1e875361c8c49c2f1477966
#
_cell.length_a   1.000
_cell.length_b   1.000
_cell.length_c   1.000
_cell.angle_alpha   90.00
_cell.angle_beta   90.00
_cell.angle_gamma   90.00
#
_symmetry.space_group_name_H-M   'P 1'
#
loop_
_entity.id
_entity.type
_entity.pdbx_description
1 polymer ?
#
loop_
_entity_poly.entity_id
_entity_poly.type
_entity_poly.pdbx_seq_one_letter_code
_entity_poly.pdbx_strand_id
1 'polypeptide(L)'
;GVTGRVPVYISRDDRYFQDPYQAMPKYGYTEMFRRMVNQSNIKILLNADYREIINDVKFDRMVYTGPVDTFFDYMYGELPYRSLKFHFETLDREHYQEVGTVNY
;
A
#
# COMPACT_ATOMS: atom_id res chain seq x y z
N GLY A 1 8.09 -16.92 13.13
CA GLY A 1 7.08 -17.31 12.16
C GLY A 1 5.93 -16.29 12.11
N VAL A 2 5.04 -16.44 11.15
CA VAL A 2 3.90 -15.51 10.94
C VAL A 2 2.95 -15.47 12.13
N THR A 3 2.73 -16.62 12.78
CA THR A 3 1.85 -16.77 13.94
C THR A 3 2.17 -15.82 15.12
N GLY A 4 3.44 -15.48 15.32
CA GLY A 4 3.82 -14.51 16.36
C GLY A 4 3.45 -13.05 16.05
N ARG A 5 2.95 -12.76 14.84
CA ARG A 5 2.53 -11.42 14.42
C ARG A 5 1.01 -11.24 14.45
N VAL A 6 0.27 -12.33 14.62
CA VAL A 6 -1.18 -12.27 14.72
C VAL A 6 -1.55 -11.83 16.14
N PRO A 7 -2.27 -10.72 16.31
CA PRO A 7 -2.72 -10.30 17.62
C PRO A 7 -3.73 -11.31 18.18
N VAL A 8 -3.48 -11.79 19.38
CA VAL A 8 -4.41 -12.67 20.11
C VAL A 8 -4.77 -12.00 21.41
N TYR A 9 -6.05 -11.66 21.57
CA TYR A 9 -6.58 -11.01 22.74
C TYR A 9 -7.61 -11.90 23.44
N ILE A 10 -7.56 -11.96 24.76
CA ILE A 10 -8.62 -12.56 25.58
C ILE A 10 -9.70 -11.50 25.76
N SER A 11 -10.54 -11.33 24.74
CA SER A 11 -11.56 -10.30 24.67
C SER A 11 -12.76 -10.79 23.85
N ARG A 12 -13.93 -10.17 24.05
CA ARG A 12 -15.09 -10.33 23.17
C ARG A 12 -15.06 -9.37 21.98
N ASP A 13 -14.07 -8.50 21.92
CA ASP A 13 -13.83 -7.59 20.80
C ASP A 13 -13.11 -8.37 19.71
N ASP A 14 -13.77 -8.60 18.59
CA ASP A 14 -13.29 -9.38 17.44
C ASP A 14 -12.55 -8.52 16.39
N ARG A 15 -12.40 -7.22 16.68
CA ARG A 15 -11.66 -6.33 15.78
C ARG A 15 -10.18 -6.71 15.71
N TYR A 16 -9.64 -6.75 14.51
CA TYR A 16 -8.23 -7.01 14.29
C TYR A 16 -7.34 -5.89 14.84
N PHE A 17 -7.76 -4.63 14.63
CA PHE A 17 -7.08 -3.44 15.14
C PHE A 17 -7.87 -2.83 16.30
N GLN A 18 -7.13 -2.37 17.31
CA GLN A 18 -7.67 -1.77 18.53
C GLN A 18 -7.65 -0.23 18.49
N ASP A 19 -7.39 0.34 17.31
CA ASP A 19 -7.33 1.79 17.13
C ASP A 19 -8.69 2.43 17.45
N PRO A 20 -8.70 3.57 18.16
CA PRO A 20 -9.95 4.27 18.53
C PRO A 20 -10.69 4.82 17.31
N TYR A 21 -9.97 5.14 16.24
CA TYR A 21 -10.54 5.65 15.00
C TYR A 21 -10.25 4.67 13.85
N GLN A 22 -11.31 4.10 13.31
CA GLN A 22 -11.24 3.19 12.18
C GLN A 22 -12.27 3.64 11.15
N ALA A 23 -11.84 3.94 9.95
CA ALA A 23 -12.73 4.43 8.90
C ALA A 23 -12.18 4.11 7.52
N MET A 24 -13.09 4.04 6.57
CA MET A 24 -12.77 4.00 5.15
C MET A 24 -13.07 5.36 4.50
N PRO A 25 -12.28 5.79 3.50
CA PRO A 25 -12.59 7.02 2.79
C PRO A 25 -13.95 6.95 2.11
N LYS A 26 -14.86 7.87 2.45
CA LYS A 26 -16.24 7.90 1.93
C LYS A 26 -16.33 7.87 0.40
N TYR A 27 -15.39 8.51 -0.28
CA TYR A 27 -15.35 8.62 -1.74
C TYR A 27 -14.22 7.80 -2.38
N GLY A 28 -13.70 6.82 -1.64
CA GLY A 28 -12.61 5.96 -2.07
C GLY A 28 -11.21 6.59 -1.91
N TYR A 29 -10.20 5.75 -2.02
CA TYR A 29 -8.80 6.14 -1.81
C TYR A 29 -8.27 7.10 -2.87
N THR A 30 -8.67 6.95 -4.12
CA THR A 30 -8.25 7.85 -5.21
C THR A 30 -8.62 9.29 -4.92
N GLU A 31 -9.87 9.52 -4.48
CA GLU A 31 -10.33 10.87 -4.14
C GLU A 31 -9.63 11.42 -2.88
N MET A 32 -9.37 10.57 -1.90
CA MET A 32 -8.59 10.93 -0.73
C MET A 32 -7.19 11.41 -1.13
N PHE A 33 -6.46 10.62 -1.91
CA PHE A 33 -5.12 10.98 -2.38
C PHE A 33 -5.15 12.24 -3.26
N ARG A 34 -6.13 12.35 -4.16
CA ARG A 34 -6.28 13.55 -4.99
C ARG A 34 -6.39 14.81 -4.14
N ARG A 35 -7.15 14.78 -3.05
CA ARG A 35 -7.27 15.92 -2.12
C ARG A 35 -5.99 16.19 -1.34
N MET A 36 -5.30 15.12 -0.91
CA MET A 36 -4.03 15.28 -0.17
C MET A 36 -2.95 15.97 -1.01
N VAL A 37 -2.87 15.65 -2.30
CA VAL A 37 -1.84 16.18 -3.19
C VAL A 37 -2.27 17.45 -3.93
N ASN A 38 -3.53 17.89 -3.80
CA ASN A 38 -4.05 19.10 -4.42
C ASN A 38 -3.61 20.35 -3.64
N GLN A 39 -2.31 20.59 -3.62
CA GLN A 39 -1.67 21.73 -2.96
C GLN A 39 -0.82 22.49 -4.00
N SER A 40 -0.74 23.80 -3.88
CA SER A 40 -0.02 24.65 -4.84
C SER A 40 1.49 24.37 -4.91
N ASN A 41 2.06 23.86 -3.82
CA ASN A 41 3.46 23.49 -3.69
C ASN A 41 3.78 22.05 -4.09
N ILE A 42 2.77 21.24 -4.45
CA ILE A 42 2.95 19.86 -4.92
C ILE A 42 2.75 19.82 -6.43
N LYS A 43 3.72 19.26 -7.13
CA LYS A 43 3.63 18.98 -8.57
C LYS A 43 3.65 17.48 -8.78
N ILE A 44 2.71 16.99 -9.57
CA ILE A 44 2.57 15.56 -9.86
C ILE A 44 2.87 15.36 -11.34
N LEU A 45 3.74 14.41 -11.61
CA LEU A 45 4.01 13.93 -12.96
C LEU A 45 3.67 12.43 -12.99
N LEU A 46 2.71 12.06 -13.80
CA LEU A 46 2.28 10.68 -13.99
C LEU A 46 2.89 10.08 -15.25
N ASN A 47 3.01 8.75 -15.29
CA ASN A 47 3.56 8.02 -16.43
C ASN A 47 4.97 8.48 -16.84
N ALA A 48 5.76 8.90 -15.87
CA ALA A 48 7.15 9.31 -16.08
C ALA A 48 8.07 8.47 -15.19
N ASP A 49 9.08 7.86 -15.80
CA ASP A 49 10.16 7.26 -15.04
C ASP A 49 11.06 8.38 -14.51
N TYR A 50 11.44 8.29 -13.23
CA TYR A 50 12.30 9.30 -12.60
C TYR A 50 13.64 9.46 -13.34
N ARG A 51 14.14 8.40 -13.96
CA ARG A 51 15.39 8.41 -14.72
C ARG A 51 15.33 9.30 -15.95
N GLU A 52 14.16 9.43 -16.54
CA GLU A 52 13.94 10.29 -17.72
C GLU A 52 13.95 11.76 -17.35
N ILE A 53 13.51 12.09 -16.14
CA ILE A 53 13.29 13.47 -15.71
C ILE A 53 14.32 13.98 -14.69
N ILE A 54 15.13 13.12 -14.10
CA ILE A 54 16.01 13.48 -12.98
C ILE A 54 17.01 14.60 -13.31
N ASN A 55 17.43 14.66 -14.55
CA ASN A 55 18.38 15.69 -15.02
C ASN A 55 17.71 17.05 -15.28
N ASP A 56 16.39 17.07 -15.47
CA ASP A 56 15.61 18.27 -15.77
C ASP A 56 14.98 18.88 -14.52
N VAL A 57 14.97 18.14 -13.40
CA VAL A 57 14.37 18.58 -12.15
C VAL A 57 15.45 18.93 -11.13
N LYS A 58 15.45 20.18 -10.67
CA LYS A 58 16.32 20.59 -9.56
C LYS A 58 15.67 20.20 -8.23
N PHE A 59 16.41 19.49 -7.39
CA PHE A 59 15.95 19.10 -6.05
C PHE A 59 17.13 19.08 -5.06
N ASP A 60 16.84 19.33 -3.80
CA ASP A 60 17.82 19.24 -2.72
C ASP A 60 17.89 17.82 -2.14
N ARG A 61 16.78 17.11 -2.16
CA ARG A 61 16.65 15.74 -1.64
C ARG A 61 15.72 14.94 -2.51
N MET A 62 16.02 13.66 -2.66
CA MET A 62 15.18 12.69 -3.32
C MET A 62 14.74 11.61 -2.34
N VAL A 63 13.46 11.24 -2.40
CA VAL A 63 12.91 10.07 -1.70
C VAL A 63 12.42 9.10 -2.77
N TYR A 64 13.11 7.99 -2.91
CA TYR A 64 12.74 6.94 -3.84
C TYR A 64 11.96 5.85 -3.12
N THR A 65 10.75 5.55 -3.59
CA THR A 65 9.85 4.55 -3.00
C THR A 65 9.70 3.28 -3.83
N GLY A 66 10.39 3.20 -4.97
CA GLY A 66 10.46 1.99 -5.80
C GLY A 66 11.37 0.91 -5.22
N PRO A 67 11.53 -0.22 -5.92
CA PRO A 67 12.44 -1.28 -5.51
C PRO A 67 13.89 -0.78 -5.44
N VAL A 68 14.55 -1.06 -4.33
CA VAL A 68 15.91 -0.53 -4.08
C VAL A 68 16.94 -1.13 -5.03
N ASP A 69 16.80 -2.38 -5.40
CA ASP A 69 17.65 -3.05 -6.39
C ASP A 69 17.55 -2.42 -7.78
N THR A 70 16.33 -2.03 -8.19
CA THR A 70 16.09 -1.29 -9.43
C THR A 70 16.76 0.09 -9.41
N PHE A 71 16.75 0.76 -8.24
CA PHE A 71 17.42 2.06 -8.10
C PHE A 71 18.93 1.97 -8.38
N PHE A 72 19.57 0.88 -7.96
CA PHE A 72 20.99 0.61 -8.15
C PHE A 72 21.28 -0.23 -9.39
N ASP A 73 20.35 -0.32 -10.36
CA ASP A 73 20.51 -1.07 -11.60
C ASP A 73 20.96 -2.52 -11.39
N TYR A 74 20.46 -3.13 -10.31
CA TYR A 74 20.76 -4.52 -9.94
C TYR A 74 22.25 -4.83 -9.77
N MET A 75 23.08 -3.82 -9.44
CA MET A 75 24.53 -3.98 -9.33
C MET A 75 24.99 -5.07 -8.35
N TYR A 76 24.14 -5.44 -7.39
CA TYR A 76 24.37 -6.52 -6.44
C TYR A 76 23.42 -7.72 -6.65
N GLY A 77 22.73 -7.77 -7.79
CA GLY A 77 21.69 -8.76 -8.10
C GLY A 77 20.30 -8.35 -7.63
N GLU A 78 19.32 -9.13 -8.03
CA GLU A 78 17.91 -8.92 -7.65
C GLU A 78 17.64 -9.33 -6.21
N LEU A 79 16.83 -8.55 -5.51
CA LEU A 79 16.33 -8.94 -4.19
C LEU A 79 15.20 -9.97 -4.31
N PRO A 80 15.11 -10.96 -3.39
CA PRO A 80 14.08 -11.97 -3.43
C PRO A 80 12.73 -11.41 -2.97
N TYR A 81 11.92 -10.94 -3.90
CA TYR A 81 10.54 -10.52 -3.65
C TYR A 81 9.58 -11.71 -3.69
N ARG A 82 8.48 -11.58 -2.94
CA ARG A 82 7.37 -12.52 -3.00
C ARG A 82 6.20 -11.87 -3.73
N SER A 83 5.67 -12.59 -4.72
CA SER A 83 4.47 -12.16 -5.44
C SER A 83 3.21 -12.66 -4.74
N LEU A 84 2.12 -11.90 -4.89
CA LEU A 84 0.78 -12.33 -4.51
C LEU A 84 -0.01 -12.68 -5.77
N LYS A 85 -0.68 -13.84 -5.73
CA LYS A 85 -1.65 -14.21 -6.74
C LYS A 85 -3.04 -13.99 -6.17
N PHE A 86 -3.78 -13.04 -6.76
CA PHE A 86 -5.15 -12.76 -6.37
C PHE A 86 -6.12 -13.63 -7.16
N HIS A 87 -7.12 -14.17 -6.46
CA HIS A 87 -8.30 -14.77 -7.06
C HIS A 87 -9.47 -13.85 -6.77
N PHE A 88 -10.07 -13.31 -7.84
CA PHE A 88 -11.26 -12.47 -7.74
C PHE A 88 -12.48 -13.32 -8.10
N GLU A 89 -13.44 -13.34 -7.20
CA GLU A 89 -14.69 -14.08 -7.38
C GLU A 89 -15.85 -13.22 -6.91
N THR A 90 -16.94 -13.24 -7.66
CA THR A 90 -18.19 -12.60 -7.27
C THR A 90 -19.20 -13.68 -6.92
N LEU A 91 -19.73 -13.64 -5.73
CA LEU A 91 -20.70 -14.61 -5.23
C LEU A 91 -22.05 -13.93 -5.01
N ASP A 92 -23.14 -14.67 -5.29
CA ASP A 92 -24.50 -14.21 -5.04
C ASP A 92 -24.88 -14.42 -3.57
N ARG A 93 -24.18 -13.70 -2.69
CA ARG A 93 -24.43 -13.66 -1.24
C ARG A 93 -23.88 -12.38 -0.64
N GLU A 94 -24.52 -11.92 0.44
CA GLU A 94 -24.18 -10.67 1.12
C GLU A 94 -22.79 -10.72 1.77
N HIS A 95 -22.48 -11.82 2.45
CA HIS A 95 -21.21 -12.01 3.14
C HIS A 95 -20.56 -13.34 2.74
N TYR A 96 -19.27 -13.29 2.43
CA TYR A 96 -18.48 -14.49 2.17
C TYR A 96 -18.25 -15.32 3.43
N GLN A 97 -17.99 -14.65 4.53
CA GLN A 97 -17.65 -15.22 5.84
C GLN A 97 -18.23 -14.36 6.97
N GLU A 98 -18.34 -14.92 8.17
CA GLU A 98 -18.91 -14.22 9.32
C GLU A 98 -18.01 -13.12 9.87
N VAL A 99 -16.69 -13.18 9.61
CA VAL A 99 -15.69 -12.24 10.10
C VAL A 99 -14.96 -11.55 8.96
N GLY A 100 -14.43 -10.36 9.20
CA GLY A 100 -13.79 -9.54 8.16
C GLY A 100 -12.51 -10.14 7.56
N THR A 101 -11.77 -10.94 8.33
CA THR A 101 -10.51 -11.55 7.87
C THR A 101 -10.34 -12.96 8.43
N VAL A 102 -9.98 -13.90 7.56
CA VAL A 102 -9.60 -15.26 7.91
C VAL A 102 -8.25 -15.56 7.27
N ASN A 103 -7.32 -16.06 8.07
CA ASN A 103 -6.01 -16.56 7.59
C ASN A 103 -6.01 -18.08 7.65
N TYR A 104 -5.62 -18.73 6.56
CA TYR A 104 -5.53 -20.18 6.41
C TYR A 104 -4.08 -20.67 6.46
#